data_3a26040ac76af6c514357b6bfd5c4742
#
_entry.id   3a26040ac76af6c514357b6bfd5c4742
#
_cell.length_a   1.000
_cell.length_b   1.000
_cell.length_c   1.000
_cell.angle_alpha   90.00
_cell.angle_beta   90.00
_cell.angle_gamma   90.00
#
_symmetry.space_group_name_H-M   'P 1'
#
loop_
_entity.id
_entity.type
_entity.pdbx_description
1 polymer ?
#
loop_
_entity_poly.entity_id
_entity_poly.type
_entity_poly.pdbx_seq_one_letter_code
_entity_poly.pdbx_strand_id
1 'polypeptide(L)'
;WASPWGKGRPGWHLECSAMSKKFLGNEFDIHGGGIDLLFPHHENEIAQSRCANDTKVFANYWLHNAFITMSNEKMAKSQGNILKIKDFRNNVSGQVLRLAIMSAHYKQPLDWNDKLLNDCQNTINKWYKVYASHYKAEEIDDETLKPLYDDLNTPGYIANLHKLYDKAQKGNSTDKALFISACKFVGLLNETENQWLEFKKNKHSINETEILEKIEQRNKAREDKNYEEADKIR
;
A
#
# COMPACT_ATOMS: atom_id res chain seq x y z
N TRP A 1 14.38 37.85 2.28
CA TRP A 1 15.81 37.85 1.99
C TRP A 1 16.17 39.11 1.22
N ALA A 2 17.30 39.71 1.56
CA ALA A 2 17.86 40.81 0.77
C ALA A 2 18.59 40.23 -0.45
N SER A 3 18.36 40.81 -1.61
CA SER A 3 19.04 40.41 -2.86
C SER A 3 19.49 41.67 -3.62
N PRO A 4 20.36 41.54 -4.64
CA PRO A 4 20.70 42.66 -5.52
C PRO A 4 19.48 43.28 -6.22
N TRP A 5 18.41 42.54 -6.35
CA TRP A 5 17.15 42.95 -7.00
C TRP A 5 16.07 43.42 -6.02
N GLY A 6 16.39 43.55 -4.72
CA GLY A 6 15.45 43.91 -3.66
C GLY A 6 15.15 42.77 -2.69
N LYS A 7 14.16 42.98 -1.80
CA LYS A 7 13.70 41.95 -0.85
C LYS A 7 12.78 41.00 -1.52
N GLY A 8 13.02 39.70 -1.36
CA GLY A 8 12.19 38.64 -1.91
C GLY A 8 12.27 37.33 -1.14
N ARG A 9 11.47 36.37 -1.54
CA ARG A 9 11.50 34.97 -1.04
C ARG A 9 12.07 34.08 -2.14
N PRO A 10 12.99 33.13 -1.84
CA PRO A 10 13.43 32.13 -2.77
C PRO A 10 12.23 31.32 -3.26
N GLY A 11 12.22 30.97 -4.54
CA GLY A 11 11.21 30.07 -5.11
C GLY A 11 11.39 28.66 -4.58
N TRP A 12 10.28 27.92 -4.46
CA TRP A 12 10.27 26.55 -3.98
C TRP A 12 11.26 25.62 -4.74
N HIS A 13 11.33 25.72 -6.06
CA HIS A 13 12.26 24.94 -6.88
C HIS A 13 13.73 25.21 -6.56
N LEU A 14 14.08 26.44 -6.14
CA LEU A 14 15.45 26.77 -5.70
C LEU A 14 15.83 26.02 -4.41
N GLU A 15 14.87 25.84 -3.49
CA GLU A 15 15.09 25.10 -2.25
C GLU A 15 15.44 23.63 -2.57
N CYS A 16 14.69 22.99 -3.47
CA CYS A 16 14.95 21.61 -3.89
C CYS A 16 16.27 21.48 -4.67
N SER A 17 16.59 22.39 -5.59
CA SER A 17 17.87 22.42 -6.30
C SER A 17 19.06 22.51 -5.35
N ALA A 18 18.97 23.39 -4.35
CA ALA A 18 20.03 23.58 -3.35
C ALA A 18 20.18 22.37 -2.43
N MET A 19 19.07 21.75 -2.00
CA MET A 19 19.08 20.55 -1.15
C MET A 19 19.63 19.35 -1.91
N SER A 20 19.21 19.12 -3.15
CA SER A 20 19.71 18.04 -4.00
C SER A 20 21.23 18.17 -4.18
N LYS A 21 21.71 19.34 -4.53
CA LYS A 21 23.17 19.58 -4.64
C LYS A 21 23.91 19.28 -3.34
N LYS A 22 23.36 19.72 -2.20
CA LYS A 22 24.01 19.56 -0.89
C LYS A 22 24.13 18.10 -0.46
N PHE A 23 23.13 17.28 -0.72
CA PHE A 23 23.04 15.92 -0.17
C PHE A 23 23.36 14.84 -1.22
N LEU A 24 23.11 15.08 -2.50
CA LEU A 24 23.25 14.09 -3.56
C LEU A 24 24.35 14.45 -4.57
N GLY A 25 24.83 15.70 -4.58
CA GLY A 25 25.82 16.19 -5.53
C GLY A 25 25.19 16.93 -6.71
N ASN A 26 26.03 17.22 -7.73
CA ASN A 26 25.60 17.99 -8.89
C ASN A 26 24.73 17.15 -9.88
N GLU A 27 24.93 15.85 -9.88
CA GLU A 27 24.22 14.85 -10.67
C GLU A 27 23.92 13.66 -9.75
N PHE A 28 22.74 13.04 -9.91
CA PHE A 28 22.33 11.89 -9.10
C PHE A 28 21.41 10.95 -9.90
N ASP A 29 21.11 9.77 -9.33
CA ASP A 29 20.46 8.72 -10.10
C ASP A 29 18.97 8.96 -10.30
N ILE A 30 18.20 9.18 -9.21
CA ILE A 30 16.74 9.17 -9.26
C ILE A 30 16.17 10.44 -8.64
N HIS A 31 15.30 11.12 -9.38
CA HIS A 31 14.45 12.21 -8.88
C HIS A 31 12.98 11.87 -9.06
N GLY A 32 12.19 12.04 -8.01
CA GLY A 32 10.78 11.67 -8.04
C GLY A 32 9.88 12.72 -7.40
N GLY A 33 8.58 12.67 -7.79
CA GLY A 33 7.57 13.54 -7.22
C GLY A 33 6.17 13.22 -7.72
N GLY A 34 5.20 14.06 -7.38
CA GLY A 34 3.87 14.00 -7.97
C GLY A 34 3.88 14.47 -9.43
N ILE A 35 2.94 13.99 -10.22
CA ILE A 35 2.81 14.38 -11.63
C ILE A 35 2.60 15.89 -11.81
N ASP A 36 2.05 16.57 -10.82
CA ASP A 36 1.86 18.02 -10.79
C ASP A 36 3.16 18.80 -10.62
N LEU A 37 4.24 18.15 -10.19
CA LEU A 37 5.57 18.77 -10.09
C LEU A 37 6.35 18.72 -11.41
N LEU A 38 5.93 17.91 -12.38
CA LEU A 38 6.60 17.80 -13.67
C LEU A 38 6.82 19.19 -14.29
N PHE A 39 5.78 20.01 -14.28
CA PHE A 39 5.83 21.38 -14.73
C PHE A 39 5.01 22.30 -13.79
N PRO A 40 5.53 23.45 -13.39
CA PRO A 40 6.86 24.02 -13.78
C PRO A 40 8.00 23.64 -12.83
N HIS A 41 7.74 22.91 -11.73
CA HIS A 41 8.69 22.76 -10.61
C HIS A 41 9.97 22.03 -11.02
N HIS A 42 9.87 20.80 -11.52
CA HIS A 42 11.03 20.00 -11.91
C HIS A 42 11.77 20.57 -13.13
N GLU A 43 11.06 21.17 -14.09
CA GLU A 43 11.70 21.85 -15.20
C GLU A 43 12.56 23.05 -14.73
N ASN A 44 12.07 23.80 -13.72
CA ASN A 44 12.84 24.87 -13.13
C ASN A 44 14.04 24.34 -12.32
N GLU A 45 13.91 23.22 -11.62
CA GLU A 45 15.04 22.58 -10.93
C GLU A 45 16.12 22.15 -11.92
N ILE A 46 15.73 21.52 -13.04
CA ILE A 46 16.64 21.11 -14.10
C ILE A 46 17.39 22.34 -14.64
N ALA A 47 16.67 23.38 -15.02
CA ALA A 47 17.26 24.60 -15.58
C ALA A 47 18.24 25.25 -14.60
N GLN A 48 17.84 25.44 -13.35
CA GLN A 48 18.66 26.06 -12.31
C GLN A 48 19.90 25.22 -11.98
N SER A 49 19.73 23.91 -11.74
CA SER A 49 20.84 23.06 -11.31
C SER A 49 21.87 22.87 -12.42
N ARG A 50 21.43 22.67 -13.65
CA ARG A 50 22.33 22.54 -14.80
C ARG A 50 23.13 23.82 -15.05
N CYS A 51 22.46 24.97 -15.03
CA CYS A 51 23.15 26.24 -15.23
C CYS A 51 24.10 26.58 -14.07
N ALA A 52 23.69 26.34 -12.82
CA ALA A 52 24.49 26.64 -11.64
C ALA A 52 25.72 25.76 -11.45
N ASN A 53 25.65 24.50 -11.95
CA ASN A 53 26.68 23.49 -11.75
C ASN A 53 27.48 23.17 -13.03
N ASP A 54 27.12 23.79 -14.16
CA ASP A 54 27.72 23.52 -15.49
C ASP A 54 27.66 22.01 -15.84
N THR A 55 26.49 21.37 -15.62
CA THR A 55 26.26 19.96 -15.88
C THR A 55 25.28 19.76 -17.04
N LYS A 56 25.38 18.61 -17.72
CA LYS A 56 24.42 18.24 -18.77
C LYS A 56 23.19 17.52 -18.21
N VAL A 57 23.33 16.88 -17.06
CA VAL A 57 22.30 16.08 -16.39
C VAL A 57 22.09 16.64 -14.99
N PHE A 58 20.87 16.60 -14.51
CA PHE A 58 20.50 16.84 -13.11
C PHE A 58 20.17 15.51 -12.42
N ALA A 59 19.27 14.72 -13.00
CA ALA A 59 18.99 13.36 -12.58
C ALA A 59 18.86 12.43 -13.79
N ASN A 60 19.31 11.17 -13.63
CA ASN A 60 19.32 10.20 -14.72
C ASN A 60 17.91 9.60 -14.96
N TYR A 61 17.16 9.36 -13.88
CA TYR A 61 15.83 8.77 -13.94
C TYR A 61 14.81 9.65 -13.22
N TRP A 62 13.62 9.74 -13.81
CA TRP A 62 12.53 10.55 -13.30
C TRP A 62 11.29 9.69 -13.09
N LEU A 63 10.74 9.75 -11.87
CA LEU A 63 9.51 9.04 -11.51
C LEU A 63 8.45 10.03 -11.07
N HIS A 64 7.27 9.96 -11.68
CA HIS A 64 6.14 10.81 -11.33
C HIS A 64 4.94 9.97 -10.94
N ASN A 65 4.51 10.09 -9.68
CA ASN A 65 3.33 9.41 -9.16
C ASN A 65 2.06 10.18 -9.53
N ALA A 66 1.01 9.44 -9.88
CA ALA A 66 -0.34 9.99 -9.91
C ALA A 66 -0.87 10.26 -8.50
N PHE A 67 -2.10 10.76 -8.42
CA PHE A 67 -2.73 11.15 -7.16
C PHE A 67 -3.53 10.02 -6.54
N ILE A 68 -3.70 10.08 -5.22
CA ILE A 68 -4.76 9.38 -4.52
C ILE A 68 -5.97 10.31 -4.52
N THR A 69 -7.11 9.80 -4.97
CA THR A 69 -8.42 10.49 -4.96
C THR A 69 -9.33 9.90 -3.89
N MET A 70 -10.34 10.64 -3.49
CA MET A 70 -11.44 10.17 -2.65
C MET A 70 -12.75 10.49 -3.37
N SER A 71 -13.54 9.46 -3.65
CA SER A 71 -14.77 9.61 -4.43
C SER A 71 -14.53 10.35 -5.76
N ASN A 72 -13.41 10.02 -6.43
CA ASN A 72 -12.92 10.65 -7.66
C ASN A 72 -12.50 12.13 -7.54
N GLU A 73 -12.42 12.67 -6.33
CA GLU A 73 -11.92 14.04 -6.08
C GLU A 73 -10.50 14.01 -5.52
N LYS A 74 -9.66 14.97 -5.96
CA LYS A 74 -8.29 15.10 -5.43
C LYS A 74 -8.33 15.45 -3.95
N MET A 75 -7.53 14.75 -3.12
CA MET A 75 -7.34 15.14 -1.73
C MET A 75 -6.71 16.53 -1.63
N ALA A 76 -7.37 17.46 -0.93
CA ALA A 76 -6.86 18.82 -0.72
C ALA A 76 -7.12 19.29 0.72
N LYS A 77 -6.16 20.06 1.27
CA LYS A 77 -6.31 20.65 2.62
C LYS A 77 -7.52 21.56 2.71
N SER A 78 -7.82 22.28 1.64
CA SER A 78 -8.96 23.20 1.55
C SER A 78 -10.32 22.50 1.61
N GLN A 79 -10.36 21.20 1.24
CA GLN A 79 -11.59 20.38 1.27
C GLN A 79 -11.72 19.56 2.56
N GLY A 80 -10.69 19.57 3.42
CA GLY A 80 -10.71 18.82 4.68
C GLY A 80 -10.72 17.30 4.51
N ASN A 81 -10.51 16.77 3.29
CA ASN A 81 -10.60 15.36 2.94
C ASN A 81 -9.26 14.61 2.98
N ILE A 82 -8.25 15.16 3.69
CA ILE A 82 -6.94 14.52 3.79
C ILE A 82 -6.98 13.37 4.79
N LEU A 83 -6.73 12.18 4.31
CA LEU A 83 -6.51 11.00 5.13
C LEU A 83 -5.02 10.86 5.47
N LYS A 84 -4.71 10.67 6.73
CA LYS A 84 -3.34 10.43 7.19
C LYS A 84 -3.16 8.94 7.48
N ILE A 85 -2.02 8.38 7.14
CA ILE A 85 -1.70 6.96 7.43
C ILE A 85 -1.92 6.64 8.93
N LYS A 86 -1.61 7.58 9.83
CA LYS A 86 -1.83 7.41 11.27
C LYS A 86 -3.30 7.14 11.66
N ASP A 87 -4.25 7.63 10.86
CA ASP A 87 -5.68 7.49 11.14
C ASP A 87 -6.16 6.04 10.88
N PHE A 88 -5.42 5.31 10.06
CA PHE A 88 -5.67 3.89 9.77
C PHE A 88 -4.92 2.92 10.71
N ARG A 89 -3.87 3.38 11.40
CA ARG A 89 -2.90 2.54 12.11
C ARG A 89 -3.53 1.55 13.10
N ASN A 90 -4.62 1.93 13.74
CA ASN A 90 -5.27 1.09 14.75
C ASN A 90 -6.35 0.16 14.16
N ASN A 91 -6.87 0.48 12.97
CA ASN A 91 -8.04 -0.17 12.40
C ASN A 91 -7.73 -1.00 11.15
N VAL A 92 -6.61 -0.73 10.47
CA VAL A 92 -6.24 -1.39 9.22
C VAL A 92 -4.79 -1.85 9.30
N SER A 93 -4.53 -3.12 8.97
CA SER A 93 -3.16 -3.64 8.92
C SER A 93 -2.33 -2.94 7.85
N GLY A 94 -1.04 -2.73 8.14
CA GLY A 94 -0.10 -2.12 7.19
C GLY A 94 0.00 -2.87 5.87
N GLN A 95 -0.14 -4.20 5.86
CA GLN A 95 -0.12 -4.98 4.61
C GLN A 95 -1.41 -4.81 3.80
N VAL A 96 -2.55 -4.53 4.43
CA VAL A 96 -3.79 -4.19 3.71
C VAL A 96 -3.64 -2.83 3.02
N LEU A 97 -3.08 -1.83 3.73
CA LEU A 97 -2.78 -0.52 3.14
C LEU A 97 -1.78 -0.65 1.98
N ARG A 98 -0.74 -1.48 2.15
CA ARG A 98 0.26 -1.75 1.11
C ARG A 98 -0.38 -2.38 -0.12
N LEU A 99 -1.21 -3.41 0.04
CA LEU A 99 -1.91 -4.06 -1.06
C LEU A 99 -2.85 -3.08 -1.78
N ALA A 100 -3.56 -2.22 -1.03
CA ALA A 100 -4.42 -1.19 -1.59
C ALA A 100 -3.63 -0.19 -2.47
N ILE A 101 -2.48 0.29 -2.01
CA ILE A 101 -1.62 1.19 -2.80
C ILE A 101 -1.08 0.47 -4.04
N MET A 102 -0.67 -0.79 -3.93
CA MET A 102 -0.13 -1.59 -5.03
C MET A 102 -1.20 -2.02 -6.05
N SER A 103 -2.49 -1.89 -5.73
CA SER A 103 -3.58 -2.30 -6.63
C SER A 103 -3.74 -1.41 -7.86
N ALA A 104 -3.18 -0.19 -7.85
CA ALA A 104 -3.06 0.66 -9.02
C ALA A 104 -1.58 0.82 -9.41
N HIS A 105 -1.32 1.01 -10.70
CA HIS A 105 -0.01 1.40 -11.19
C HIS A 105 0.33 2.80 -10.66
N TYR A 106 1.57 3.06 -10.23
CA TYR A 106 1.94 4.33 -9.62
C TYR A 106 1.68 5.56 -10.52
N LYS A 107 1.62 5.39 -11.84
CA LYS A 107 1.25 6.44 -12.82
C LYS A 107 -0.26 6.63 -12.98
N GLN A 108 -1.09 5.80 -12.34
CA GLN A 108 -2.55 5.88 -12.44
C GLN A 108 -3.16 6.39 -11.15
N PRO A 109 -4.22 7.22 -11.22
CA PRO A 109 -4.94 7.63 -10.03
C PRO A 109 -5.48 6.41 -9.27
N LEU A 110 -5.39 6.45 -7.94
CA LEU A 110 -5.96 5.46 -7.05
C LEU A 110 -7.12 6.08 -6.28
N ASP A 111 -8.33 5.60 -6.51
CA ASP A 111 -9.49 6.04 -5.73
C ASP A 111 -9.55 5.28 -4.41
N TRP A 112 -9.28 6.03 -3.32
CA TRP A 112 -9.24 5.49 -1.97
C TRP A 112 -10.64 5.47 -1.37
N ASN A 113 -11.18 4.29 -1.11
CA ASN A 113 -12.49 4.10 -0.54
C ASN A 113 -12.57 2.84 0.33
N ASP A 114 -13.64 2.71 1.13
CA ASP A 114 -13.84 1.57 2.03
C ASP A 114 -13.96 0.25 1.29
N LYS A 115 -14.50 0.24 0.08
CA LYS A 115 -14.60 -0.97 -0.74
C LYS A 115 -13.22 -1.51 -1.08
N LEU A 116 -12.30 -0.65 -1.53
CA LEU A 116 -10.92 -1.03 -1.83
C LEU A 116 -10.24 -1.67 -0.60
N LEU A 117 -10.38 -1.04 0.57
CA LEU A 117 -9.79 -1.55 1.80
C LEU A 117 -10.39 -2.90 2.22
N ASN A 118 -11.71 -3.05 2.10
CA ASN A 118 -12.39 -4.31 2.40
C ASN A 118 -12.00 -5.43 1.43
N ASP A 119 -11.87 -5.14 0.15
CA ASP A 119 -11.44 -6.10 -0.87
C ASP A 119 -9.99 -6.56 -0.61
N CYS A 120 -9.10 -5.63 -0.28
CA CYS A 120 -7.72 -5.95 0.11
C CYS A 120 -7.65 -6.75 1.42
N GLN A 121 -8.45 -6.40 2.42
CA GLN A 121 -8.55 -7.14 3.68
C GLN A 121 -9.02 -8.59 3.44
N ASN A 122 -10.04 -8.76 2.59
CA ASN A 122 -10.56 -10.08 2.22
C ASN A 122 -9.51 -10.90 1.45
N THR A 123 -8.74 -10.25 0.58
CA THR A 123 -7.65 -10.89 -0.16
C THR A 123 -6.56 -11.39 0.79
N ILE A 124 -6.08 -10.56 1.70
CA ILE A 124 -5.09 -10.95 2.70
C ILE A 124 -5.65 -12.07 3.60
N ASN A 125 -6.92 -11.99 4.03
CA ASN A 125 -7.56 -13.06 4.80
C ASN A 125 -7.59 -14.42 4.05
N LYS A 126 -7.83 -14.39 2.74
CA LYS A 126 -7.78 -15.60 1.90
C LYS A 126 -6.35 -16.15 1.82
N TRP A 127 -5.37 -15.28 1.61
CA TRP A 127 -3.98 -15.67 1.43
C TRP A 127 -3.38 -16.30 2.70
N TYR A 128 -3.76 -15.82 3.89
CA TYR A 128 -3.36 -16.47 5.15
C TYR A 128 -3.89 -17.90 5.32
N LYS A 129 -4.93 -18.33 4.60
CA LYS A 129 -5.42 -19.72 4.68
C LYS A 129 -4.43 -20.75 4.13
N VAL A 130 -3.51 -20.36 3.26
CA VAL A 130 -2.46 -21.22 2.72
C VAL A 130 -1.08 -20.94 3.35
N TYR A 131 -1.03 -20.00 4.32
CA TYR A 131 0.19 -19.66 5.02
C TYR A 131 0.72 -20.88 5.79
N ALA A 132 2.02 -21.13 5.68
CA ALA A 132 2.71 -22.16 6.45
C ALA A 132 3.84 -21.50 7.26
N SER A 133 3.80 -21.62 8.58
CA SER A 133 4.77 -20.99 9.50
C SER A 133 6.20 -21.52 9.30
N HIS A 134 6.34 -22.76 8.83
CA HIS A 134 7.61 -23.43 8.57
C HIS A 134 7.78 -23.74 7.08
N TYR A 135 7.82 -22.71 6.24
CA TYR A 135 8.16 -22.89 4.84
C TYR A 135 9.64 -22.62 4.59
N LYS A 136 10.22 -23.32 3.63
CA LYS A 136 11.55 -22.98 3.11
C LYS A 136 11.34 -21.94 2.01
N ALA A 137 12.02 -20.79 2.11
CA ALA A 137 11.93 -19.78 1.07
C ALA A 137 12.35 -20.37 -0.29
N GLU A 138 11.52 -20.11 -1.31
CA GLU A 138 11.77 -20.51 -2.70
C GLU A 138 12.19 -19.30 -3.52
N GLU A 139 13.00 -19.53 -4.53
CA GLU A 139 13.37 -18.52 -5.51
C GLU A 139 12.17 -18.19 -6.38
N ILE A 140 11.94 -16.90 -6.59
CA ILE A 140 10.81 -16.41 -7.40
C ILE A 140 11.28 -16.39 -8.86
N ASP A 141 10.54 -17.07 -9.73
CA ASP A 141 10.86 -17.12 -11.15
C ASP A 141 10.66 -15.77 -11.85
N ASP A 142 11.39 -15.57 -12.94
CA ASP A 142 11.34 -14.34 -13.74
C ASP A 142 9.94 -14.06 -14.33
N GLU A 143 9.16 -15.09 -14.64
CA GLU A 143 7.80 -14.90 -15.16
C GLU A 143 6.90 -14.27 -14.08
N THR A 144 7.06 -14.65 -12.83
CA THR A 144 6.36 -14.03 -11.70
C THR A 144 6.80 -12.58 -11.51
N LEU A 145 8.11 -12.28 -11.64
CA LEU A 145 8.68 -10.95 -11.45
C LEU A 145 8.51 -10.02 -12.65
N LYS A 146 8.28 -10.56 -13.85
CA LYS A 146 8.22 -9.82 -15.12
C LYS A 146 7.40 -8.53 -15.10
N PRO A 147 6.20 -8.47 -14.46
CA PRO A 147 5.46 -7.21 -14.37
C PRO A 147 6.22 -6.11 -13.62
N LEU A 148 7.06 -6.46 -12.64
CA LEU A 148 7.85 -5.47 -11.92
C LEU A 148 9.01 -4.92 -12.75
N TYR A 149 9.48 -5.66 -13.76
CA TYR A 149 10.49 -5.18 -14.72
C TYR A 149 9.88 -4.25 -15.78
N ASP A 150 8.55 -4.28 -15.92
CA ASP A 150 7.80 -3.41 -16.83
C ASP A 150 7.25 -2.20 -16.03
N ASP A 151 8.10 -1.24 -15.79
CA ASP A 151 7.78 0.04 -15.13
C ASP A 151 7.06 -0.14 -13.77
N LEU A 152 7.47 -1.10 -12.97
CA LEU A 152 6.90 -1.40 -11.65
C LEU A 152 5.39 -1.68 -11.70
N ASN A 153 4.93 -2.46 -12.67
CA ASN A 153 3.52 -2.84 -12.84
C ASN A 153 3.05 -3.75 -11.68
N THR A 154 2.80 -3.12 -10.52
CA THR A 154 2.34 -3.83 -9.32
C THR A 154 0.97 -4.49 -9.49
N PRO A 155 -0.02 -3.95 -10.23
CA PRO A 155 -1.26 -4.67 -10.52
C PRO A 155 -1.01 -5.99 -11.27
N GLY A 156 -0.11 -5.99 -12.25
CA GLY A 156 0.30 -7.19 -12.98
C GLY A 156 0.97 -8.22 -12.05
N TYR A 157 1.81 -7.76 -11.13
CA TYR A 157 2.41 -8.64 -10.13
C TYR A 157 1.37 -9.23 -9.17
N ILE A 158 0.41 -8.44 -8.69
CA ILE A 158 -0.70 -8.92 -7.87
C ILE A 158 -1.52 -9.99 -8.61
N ALA A 159 -1.75 -9.82 -9.91
CA ALA A 159 -2.40 -10.85 -10.73
C ALA A 159 -1.60 -12.17 -10.74
N ASN A 160 -0.28 -12.10 -10.79
CA ASN A 160 0.57 -13.29 -10.67
C ASN A 160 0.51 -13.90 -9.25
N LEU A 161 0.44 -13.08 -8.18
CA LEU A 161 0.21 -13.59 -6.82
C LEU A 161 -1.12 -14.35 -6.71
N HIS A 162 -2.19 -13.90 -7.35
CA HIS A 162 -3.46 -14.64 -7.38
C HIS A 162 -3.31 -16.00 -8.08
N LYS A 163 -2.58 -16.07 -9.21
CA LYS A 163 -2.30 -17.36 -9.88
C LYS A 163 -1.49 -18.32 -9.01
N LEU A 164 -0.47 -17.79 -8.30
CA LEU A 164 0.32 -18.58 -7.36
C LEU A 164 -0.52 -19.05 -6.16
N TYR A 165 -1.42 -18.19 -5.66
CA TYR A 165 -2.36 -18.58 -4.62
C TYR A 165 -3.26 -19.74 -5.04
N ASP A 166 -3.82 -19.71 -6.25
CA ASP A 166 -4.68 -20.77 -6.78
C ASP A 166 -3.92 -22.10 -6.91
N LYS A 167 -2.63 -22.05 -7.28
CA LYS A 167 -1.75 -23.21 -7.25
C LYS A 167 -1.49 -23.70 -5.82
N ALA A 168 -1.18 -22.78 -4.91
CA ALA A 168 -0.86 -23.10 -3.52
C ALA A 168 -2.06 -23.73 -2.75
N GLN A 169 -3.30 -23.40 -3.11
CA GLN A 169 -4.48 -24.01 -2.52
C GLN A 169 -4.60 -25.52 -2.82
N LYS A 170 -4.19 -25.93 -3.99
CA LYS A 170 -4.31 -27.31 -4.49
C LYS A 170 -2.99 -28.06 -4.51
N GLY A 171 -1.89 -27.29 -4.34
CA GLY A 171 -0.53 -27.77 -4.54
C GLY A 171 0.14 -28.31 -3.28
N ASN A 172 1.40 -28.64 -3.45
CA ASN A 172 2.27 -29.18 -2.40
C ASN A 172 2.92 -28.05 -1.56
N SER A 173 3.86 -28.44 -0.69
CA SER A 173 4.59 -27.49 0.16
C SER A 173 5.42 -26.50 -0.63
N THR A 174 5.97 -26.86 -1.79
CA THR A 174 6.77 -26.00 -2.67
C THR A 174 5.91 -24.90 -3.29
N ASP A 175 4.70 -25.23 -3.79
CA ASP A 175 3.77 -24.21 -4.32
C ASP A 175 3.38 -23.18 -3.26
N LYS A 176 3.13 -23.64 -2.02
CA LYS A 176 2.87 -22.74 -0.88
C LYS A 176 4.06 -21.86 -0.56
N ALA A 177 5.26 -22.45 -0.53
CA ALA A 177 6.49 -21.74 -0.24
C ALA A 177 6.78 -20.67 -1.28
N LEU A 178 6.64 -20.98 -2.56
CA LEU A 178 6.80 -20.02 -3.66
C LEU A 178 5.81 -18.86 -3.53
N PHE A 179 4.53 -19.16 -3.29
CA PHE A 179 3.51 -18.12 -3.08
C PHE A 179 3.86 -17.19 -1.90
N ILE A 180 4.26 -17.76 -0.75
CA ILE A 180 4.62 -16.98 0.43
C ILE A 180 5.88 -16.15 0.16
N SER A 181 6.90 -16.71 -0.51
CA SER A 181 8.11 -15.98 -0.89
C SER A 181 7.79 -14.79 -1.80
N ALA A 182 6.94 -15.01 -2.81
CA ALA A 182 6.49 -13.95 -3.71
C ALA A 182 5.67 -12.85 -2.98
N CYS A 183 4.81 -13.22 -2.02
CA CYS A 183 4.10 -12.22 -1.19
C CYS A 183 5.07 -11.41 -0.33
N LYS A 184 6.03 -12.07 0.33
CA LYS A 184 7.02 -11.40 1.19
C LYS A 184 7.97 -10.51 0.42
N PHE A 185 8.28 -10.82 -0.81
CA PHE A 185 9.10 -9.99 -1.68
C PHE A 185 8.57 -8.56 -1.81
N VAL A 186 7.24 -8.41 -1.83
CA VAL A 186 6.59 -7.10 -1.89
C VAL A 186 6.05 -6.64 -0.52
N GLY A 187 6.47 -7.27 0.57
CA GLY A 187 6.11 -6.87 1.93
C GLY A 187 4.70 -7.25 2.37
N LEU A 188 4.15 -8.33 1.80
CA LEU A 188 2.89 -8.94 2.21
C LEU A 188 3.14 -10.24 2.96
N LEU A 189 2.17 -10.71 3.77
CA LEU A 189 2.26 -11.91 4.61
C LEU A 189 3.50 -11.93 5.54
N ASN A 190 3.85 -10.78 6.10
CA ASN A 190 5.03 -10.65 6.98
C ASN A 190 4.76 -11.09 8.42
N GLU A 191 3.51 -11.02 8.90
CA GLU A 191 3.13 -11.53 10.20
C GLU A 191 2.96 -13.06 10.16
N THR A 192 3.08 -13.71 11.32
CA THR A 192 2.67 -15.10 11.48
C THR A 192 1.15 -15.22 11.43
N GLU A 193 0.64 -16.42 11.19
CA GLU A 193 -0.81 -16.68 11.21
C GLU A 193 -1.44 -16.27 12.55
N ASN A 194 -0.77 -16.57 13.69
CA ASN A 194 -1.25 -16.19 15.00
C ASN A 194 -1.31 -14.67 15.19
N GLN A 195 -0.29 -13.94 14.78
CA GLN A 195 -0.28 -12.47 14.82
C GLN A 195 -1.41 -11.88 13.98
N TRP A 196 -1.66 -12.47 12.80
CA TRP A 196 -2.78 -12.05 11.95
C TRP A 196 -4.15 -12.33 12.59
N LEU A 197 -4.31 -13.49 13.24
CA LEU A 197 -5.53 -13.83 13.96
C LEU A 197 -5.76 -12.91 15.16
N GLU A 198 -4.72 -12.60 15.92
CA GLU A 198 -4.78 -11.64 17.02
C GLU A 198 -5.16 -10.24 16.54
N PHE A 199 -4.56 -9.76 15.45
CA PHE A 199 -4.95 -8.49 14.85
C PHE A 199 -6.45 -8.46 14.50
N LYS A 200 -6.98 -9.53 13.93
CA LYS A 200 -8.41 -9.66 13.60
C LYS A 200 -9.31 -9.65 14.84
N LYS A 201 -8.92 -10.36 15.89
CA LYS A 201 -9.66 -10.38 17.17
C LYS A 201 -9.72 -8.98 17.76
N ASN A 202 -8.58 -8.30 17.85
CA ASN A 202 -8.49 -6.95 18.44
C ASN A 202 -9.28 -5.91 17.64
N LYS A 203 -9.39 -6.06 16.32
CA LYS A 203 -10.17 -5.16 15.47
C LYS A 203 -11.67 -5.21 15.77
N HIS A 204 -12.18 -6.37 16.12
CA HIS A 204 -13.62 -6.56 16.29
C HIS A 204 -14.12 -6.26 17.72
N SER A 205 -13.22 -5.95 18.68
CA SER A 205 -13.57 -5.74 20.10
C SER A 205 -14.65 -6.72 20.63
N ILE A 206 -14.75 -7.90 20.02
CA ILE A 206 -15.73 -8.90 20.36
C ILE A 206 -15.20 -9.60 21.60
N ASN A 207 -15.87 -9.37 22.71
CA ASN A 207 -15.59 -10.06 23.96
C ASN A 207 -15.99 -11.53 23.79
N GLU A 208 -15.02 -12.43 23.89
CA GLU A 208 -15.25 -13.89 23.76
C GLU A 208 -16.35 -14.36 24.74
N THR A 209 -16.40 -13.77 25.91
CA THR A 209 -17.45 -14.02 26.93
C THR A 209 -18.84 -13.64 26.39
N GLU A 210 -18.96 -12.49 25.74
CA GLU A 210 -20.24 -12.04 25.17
C GLU A 210 -20.72 -12.93 24.02
N ILE A 211 -19.80 -13.46 23.21
CA ILE A 211 -20.14 -14.44 22.15
C ILE A 211 -20.65 -15.73 22.79
N LEU A 212 -19.95 -16.25 23.79
CA LEU A 212 -20.33 -17.49 24.45
C LEU A 212 -21.71 -17.36 25.10
N GLU A 213 -21.98 -16.23 25.79
CA GLU A 213 -23.29 -15.92 26.35
C GLU A 213 -24.38 -15.86 25.28
N LYS A 214 -24.12 -15.24 24.14
CA LYS A 214 -25.08 -15.20 23.03
C LYS A 214 -25.30 -16.56 22.38
N ILE A 215 -24.27 -17.39 22.27
CA ILE A 215 -24.41 -18.77 21.77
C ILE A 215 -25.30 -19.58 22.74
N GLU A 216 -25.08 -19.44 24.05
CA GLU A 216 -25.87 -20.11 25.07
C GLU A 216 -27.34 -19.66 25.05
N GLN A 217 -27.59 -18.34 24.99
CA GLN A 217 -28.92 -17.77 24.85
C GLN A 217 -29.63 -18.28 23.60
N ARG A 218 -28.93 -18.34 22.46
CA ARG A 218 -29.49 -18.87 21.21
C ARG A 218 -29.83 -20.36 21.33
N ASN A 219 -28.96 -21.15 21.92
CA ASN A 219 -29.20 -22.59 22.11
C ASN A 219 -30.41 -22.82 23.02
N LYS A 220 -30.52 -22.08 24.13
CA LYS A 220 -31.66 -22.13 25.03
C LYS A 220 -32.98 -21.73 24.33
N ALA A 221 -32.97 -20.65 23.54
CA ALA A 221 -34.13 -20.25 22.76
C ALA A 221 -34.56 -21.32 21.75
N ARG A 222 -33.62 -22.08 21.17
CA ARG A 222 -33.93 -23.23 20.28
C ARG A 222 -34.49 -24.43 21.04
N GLU A 223 -33.99 -24.74 22.23
CA GLU A 223 -34.51 -25.78 23.11
C GLU A 223 -35.94 -25.47 23.54
N ASP A 224 -36.21 -24.17 23.85
CA ASP A 224 -37.54 -23.66 24.21
C ASP A 224 -38.46 -23.51 22.96
N LYS A 225 -37.99 -23.90 21.75
CA LYS A 225 -38.68 -23.77 20.45
C LYS A 225 -39.06 -22.32 20.10
N ASN A 226 -38.41 -21.34 20.72
CA ASN A 226 -38.55 -19.92 20.39
C ASN A 226 -37.60 -19.55 19.24
N TYR A 227 -37.97 -19.96 18.03
CA TYR A 227 -37.15 -19.76 16.83
C TYR A 227 -37.00 -18.29 16.45
N GLU A 228 -37.98 -17.47 16.74
CA GLU A 228 -37.95 -16.04 16.46
C GLU A 228 -36.83 -15.33 17.26
N GLU A 229 -36.69 -15.65 18.53
CA GLU A 229 -35.61 -15.14 19.39
C GLU A 229 -34.22 -15.70 18.98
N ALA A 230 -34.16 -16.99 18.65
CA ALA A 230 -32.95 -17.63 18.18
C ALA A 230 -32.42 -17.02 16.88
N ASP A 231 -33.29 -16.54 16.00
CA ASP A 231 -32.92 -15.89 14.73
C ASP A 231 -32.52 -14.41 14.94
N LYS A 232 -33.08 -13.71 15.93
CA LYS A 232 -32.64 -12.36 16.32
C LYS A 232 -31.22 -12.33 16.92
N ILE A 233 -30.81 -13.43 17.57
CA ILE A 233 -29.48 -13.55 18.16
C ILE A 233 -28.40 -13.94 17.10
N ARG A 234 -28.80 -14.33 15.93
CA ARG A 234 -27.93 -14.73 14.83
C ARG A 234 -27.28 -13.55 14.12
#